data_0e9d239ebfbc4d0fcdf01e9738c3f3ff
#
_entry.id   0e9d239ebfbc4d0fcdf01e9738c3f3ff
#
_cell.length_a   1.000
_cell.length_b   1.000
_cell.length_c   1.000
_cell.angle_alpha   90.00
_cell.angle_beta   90.00
_cell.angle_gamma   90.00
#
_symmetry.space_group_name_H-M   'P 1'
#
loop_
_entity.id
_entity.type
_entity.pdbx_description
1 polymer ?
#
loop_
_entity_poly.entity_id
_entity_poly.type
_entity_poly.pdbx_seq_one_letter_code
_entity_poly.pdbx_strand_id
1 'polypeptide(L)'
;MKPGFVYIITNKYQTVVYTGVTSNLPQRILQHKNKKYPKSFSARYDVNILVYYEQFQWIGDGITREKQIKAGYREAKNDLIRSINPTWKDLFEEIENIMIM
;
A
#
# COMPACT_ATOMS: atom_id res chain seq x y z
N MET A 1 15.37 7.22 -14.48
CA MET A 1 13.95 7.32 -14.15
C MET A 1 13.67 6.47 -12.92
N LYS A 2 12.97 7.01 -11.94
CA LYS A 2 12.74 6.35 -10.68
C LYS A 2 11.48 5.48 -10.77
N PRO A 3 11.53 4.21 -10.36
CA PRO A 3 10.32 3.39 -10.32
C PRO A 3 9.40 3.84 -9.18
N GLY A 4 8.17 3.34 -9.21
CA GLY A 4 7.21 3.63 -8.18
C GLY A 4 6.29 2.46 -7.91
N PHE A 5 5.70 2.47 -6.72
CA PHE A 5 4.73 1.47 -6.28
C PHE A 5 3.52 2.19 -5.70
N VAL A 6 2.34 1.77 -6.13
CA VAL A 6 1.10 2.15 -5.47
C VAL A 6 0.75 1.00 -4.53
N TYR A 7 0.30 1.31 -3.33
CA TYR A 7 -0.01 0.28 -2.35
C TYR A 7 -1.26 0.65 -1.58
N ILE A 8 -1.94 -0.38 -1.07
CA ILE A 8 -3.05 -0.21 -0.13
C ILE A 8 -2.71 -1.00 1.12
N ILE A 9 -2.84 -0.35 2.26
CA ILE A 9 -2.68 -0.98 3.57
C ILE A 9 -3.97 -0.89 4.34
N THR A 10 -4.15 -1.80 5.28
CA THR A 10 -5.36 -1.87 6.11
C THR A 10 -4.99 -2.17 7.55
N ASN A 11 -5.95 -2.05 8.45
CA ASN A 11 -5.79 -2.44 9.84
C ASN A 11 -6.23 -3.90 10.03
N LYS A 12 -5.96 -4.42 11.21
CA LYS A 12 -6.25 -5.80 11.59
C LYS A 12 -7.70 -6.21 11.32
N TYR A 13 -8.62 -5.27 11.49
CA TYR A 13 -10.06 -5.55 11.35
C TYR A 13 -10.61 -5.21 9.97
N GLN A 14 -9.76 -4.74 9.05
CA GLN A 14 -10.16 -4.37 7.68
C GLN A 14 -11.24 -3.29 7.64
N THR A 15 -11.25 -2.42 8.64
CA THR A 15 -12.23 -1.33 8.74
C THR A 15 -11.73 -0.04 8.09
N VAL A 16 -10.42 0.10 7.93
CA VAL A 16 -9.80 1.30 7.36
C VAL A 16 -8.82 0.87 6.27
N VAL A 17 -8.84 1.56 5.14
CA VAL A 17 -7.83 1.36 4.09
C VAL A 17 -7.14 2.69 3.79
N TYR A 18 -5.86 2.61 3.46
CA TYR A 18 -5.05 3.77 3.09
C TYR A 18 -4.28 3.45 1.81
N THR A 19 -4.35 4.36 0.84
CA THR A 19 -3.64 4.22 -0.44
C THR A 19 -2.46 5.17 -0.45
N GLY A 20 -1.29 4.69 -0.84
CA GLY A 20 -0.10 5.51 -0.92
C GLY A 20 0.74 5.17 -2.14
N VAL A 21 1.77 5.97 -2.37
CA VAL A 21 2.74 5.77 -3.44
C VAL A 21 4.13 5.94 -2.86
N THR A 22 5.08 5.12 -3.31
CA THR A 22 6.46 5.18 -2.82
C THR A 22 7.42 4.70 -3.89
N SER A 23 8.66 5.14 -3.82
CA SER A 23 9.73 4.62 -4.67
C SER A 23 10.40 3.39 -4.07
N ASN A 24 10.13 3.08 -2.79
CA ASN A 24 10.72 1.92 -2.11
C ASN A 24 9.64 1.28 -1.24
N LEU A 25 8.98 0.27 -1.77
CA LEU A 25 7.83 -0.35 -1.10
C LEU A 25 8.21 -1.04 0.20
N PRO A 26 9.24 -1.91 0.25
CA PRO A 26 9.57 -2.58 1.52
C PRO A 26 9.88 -1.59 2.65
N GLN A 27 10.66 -0.56 2.34
CA GLN A 27 11.02 0.44 3.35
C GLN A 27 9.78 1.18 3.85
N ARG A 28 8.90 1.58 2.93
CA ARG A 28 7.70 2.33 3.31
C ARG A 28 6.78 1.48 4.18
N ILE A 29 6.59 0.22 3.83
CA ILE A 29 5.72 -0.66 4.63
C ILE A 29 6.33 -0.88 6.01
N LEU A 30 7.65 -1.06 6.12
CA LEU A 30 8.30 -1.14 7.42
C LEU A 30 8.08 0.13 8.25
N GLN A 31 8.14 1.30 7.63
CA GLN A 31 7.88 2.56 8.33
C GLN A 31 6.45 2.59 8.89
N HIS A 32 5.47 2.09 8.13
CA HIS A 32 4.10 1.97 8.61
C HIS A 32 4.00 0.99 9.78
N LYS A 33 4.63 -0.18 9.66
CA LYS A 33 4.60 -1.20 10.72
C LYS A 33 5.25 -0.70 12.00
N ASN A 34 6.32 0.07 11.88
CA ASN A 34 7.08 0.59 13.02
C ASN A 34 6.56 1.94 13.52
N LYS A 35 5.48 2.45 12.91
CA LYS A 35 4.88 3.74 13.26
C LYS A 35 5.93 4.84 13.29
N LYS A 36 6.81 4.88 12.29
CA LYS A 36 7.89 5.86 12.20
C LYS A 36 7.39 7.30 12.32
N TYR A 37 6.19 7.56 11.81
CA TYR A 37 5.54 8.87 11.88
C TYR A 37 4.32 8.72 12.77
N PRO A 38 4.46 8.81 14.11
CA PRO A 38 3.38 8.44 15.04
C PRO A 38 2.13 9.30 14.95
N LYS A 39 2.22 10.52 14.36
CA LYS A 39 1.07 11.37 14.16
C LYS A 39 0.39 11.16 12.81
N SER A 40 0.92 10.27 11.97
CA SER A 40 0.34 9.99 10.66
C SER A 40 -0.99 9.24 10.79
N PHE A 41 -1.79 9.30 9.72
CA PHE A 41 -3.05 8.56 9.66
C PHE A 41 -2.84 7.07 9.91
N SER A 42 -1.84 6.46 9.25
CA SER A 42 -1.61 5.03 9.37
C SER A 42 -1.23 4.61 10.80
N ALA A 43 -0.42 5.43 11.48
CA ALA A 43 -0.03 5.13 12.86
C ALA A 43 -1.21 5.26 13.81
N ARG A 44 -2.05 6.29 13.62
CA ARG A 44 -3.19 6.54 14.50
C ARG A 44 -4.25 5.45 14.42
N TYR A 45 -4.42 4.83 13.26
CA TYR A 45 -5.45 3.82 13.05
C TYR A 45 -4.90 2.42 12.90
N ASP A 46 -3.60 2.22 13.22
CA ASP A 46 -2.93 0.91 13.12
C ASP A 46 -3.05 0.28 11.73
N VAL A 47 -2.91 1.10 10.70
CA VAL A 47 -3.02 0.67 9.31
C VAL A 47 -1.63 0.26 8.85
N ASN A 48 -1.32 -1.03 8.88
CA ASN A 48 0.03 -1.52 8.66
C ASN A 48 0.10 -2.88 7.96
N ILE A 49 -1.02 -3.39 7.45
CA ILE A 49 -1.07 -4.67 6.74
C ILE A 49 -1.15 -4.36 5.25
N LEU A 50 -0.17 -4.84 4.49
CA LEU A 50 -0.12 -4.61 3.05
C LEU A 50 -1.04 -5.61 2.34
N VAL A 51 -2.09 -5.11 1.69
CA VAL A 51 -3.07 -5.98 1.03
C VAL A 51 -3.11 -5.84 -0.49
N TYR A 52 -2.41 -4.84 -1.04
CA TYR A 52 -2.40 -4.61 -2.49
C TYR A 52 -1.19 -3.78 -2.88
N TYR A 53 -0.60 -4.05 -4.05
CA TYR A 53 0.41 -3.16 -4.64
C TYR A 53 0.47 -3.35 -6.15
N GLU A 54 0.90 -2.28 -6.84
CA GLU A 54 1.21 -2.27 -8.27
C GLU A 54 2.57 -1.61 -8.46
N GLN A 55 3.37 -2.16 -9.35
CA GLN A 55 4.69 -1.61 -9.68
C GLN A 55 4.63 -0.86 -11.00
N PHE A 56 5.32 0.28 -11.05
CA PHE A 56 5.45 1.11 -12.25
C PHE A 56 6.92 1.38 -12.51
N GLN A 57 7.33 1.42 -13.78
CA GLN A 57 8.71 1.74 -14.13
C GLN A 57 9.03 3.20 -13.79
N TRP A 58 8.03 4.09 -13.82
CA TRP A 58 8.18 5.49 -13.49
C TRP A 58 7.18 5.88 -12.39
N ILE A 59 7.70 6.51 -11.34
CA ILE A 59 6.89 6.89 -10.19
C ILE A 59 5.75 7.85 -10.57
N GLY A 60 5.94 8.66 -11.63
CA GLY A 60 4.88 9.56 -12.09
C GLY A 60 3.60 8.82 -12.46
N ASP A 61 3.73 7.66 -13.09
CA ASP A 61 2.56 6.82 -13.41
C ASP A 61 1.93 6.27 -12.13
N GLY A 62 2.74 5.94 -11.14
CA GLY A 62 2.25 5.52 -9.85
C GLY A 62 1.46 6.61 -9.13
N ILE A 63 1.94 7.84 -9.20
CA ILE A 63 1.24 8.99 -8.60
C ILE A 63 -0.14 9.17 -9.25
N THR A 64 -0.21 9.07 -10.57
CA THR A 64 -1.48 9.15 -11.29
C THR A 64 -2.43 8.03 -10.86
N ARG A 65 -1.91 6.80 -10.76
CA ARG A 65 -2.70 5.65 -10.34
C ARG A 65 -3.20 5.80 -8.91
N GLU A 66 -2.36 6.28 -8.00
CA GLU A 66 -2.75 6.53 -6.62
C GLU A 66 -3.96 7.46 -6.54
N LYS A 67 -3.92 8.55 -7.31
CA LYS A 67 -5.03 9.50 -7.34
C LYS A 67 -6.32 8.87 -7.86
N GLN A 68 -6.22 8.01 -8.89
CA GLN A 68 -7.38 7.29 -9.42
C GLN A 68 -8.01 6.39 -8.36
N ILE A 69 -7.17 5.64 -7.65
CA ILE A 69 -7.65 4.73 -6.61
C ILE A 69 -8.29 5.50 -5.46
N LYS A 70 -7.64 6.59 -5.02
CA LYS A 70 -8.16 7.42 -3.93
C LYS A 70 -9.51 8.05 -4.26
N ALA A 71 -9.74 8.38 -5.52
CA ALA A 71 -11.00 8.98 -5.96
C ALA A 71 -12.16 7.98 -5.99
N GLY A 72 -11.88 6.68 -5.96
CA GLY A 72 -12.91 5.64 -6.00
C GLY A 72 -13.57 5.44 -4.64
N TYR A 73 -14.75 4.81 -4.68
CA TYR A 73 -15.46 4.43 -3.47
C TYR A 73 -14.72 3.31 -2.75
N ARG A 74 -15.05 3.12 -1.47
CA ARG A 74 -14.46 2.03 -0.66
C ARG A 74 -14.66 0.67 -1.34
N GLU A 75 -15.83 0.41 -1.90
CA GLU A 75 -16.12 -0.88 -2.53
C GLU A 75 -15.22 -1.13 -3.74
N ALA A 76 -14.92 -0.10 -4.52
CA ALA A 76 -13.99 -0.23 -5.64
C ALA A 76 -12.58 -0.61 -5.16
N LYS A 77 -12.15 -0.04 -4.05
CA LYS A 77 -10.86 -0.39 -3.44
C LYS A 77 -10.87 -1.84 -2.95
N ASN A 78 -11.96 -2.26 -2.33
CA ASN A 78 -12.13 -3.64 -1.86
C ASN A 78 -12.06 -4.62 -3.02
N ASP A 79 -12.74 -4.32 -4.13
CA ASP A 79 -12.71 -5.16 -5.33
C ASP A 79 -11.30 -5.26 -5.90
N LEU A 80 -10.58 -4.14 -5.93
CA LEU A 80 -9.21 -4.12 -6.40
C LEU A 80 -8.31 -5.03 -5.55
N ILE A 81 -8.44 -4.94 -4.23
CA ILE A 81 -7.70 -5.80 -3.31
C ILE A 81 -8.03 -7.26 -3.58
N ARG A 82 -9.33 -7.60 -3.65
CA ARG A 82 -9.77 -8.97 -3.84
C ARG A 82 -9.31 -9.55 -5.19
N SER A 83 -9.08 -8.72 -6.18
CA SER A 83 -8.64 -9.17 -7.51
C SER A 83 -7.30 -9.90 -7.47
N ILE A 84 -6.42 -9.55 -6.52
CA ILE A 84 -5.11 -10.21 -6.38
C ILE A 84 -4.93 -10.87 -5.02
N ASN A 85 -5.73 -10.52 -4.04
CA ASN A 85 -5.55 -10.97 -2.66
C ASN A 85 -6.93 -11.21 -2.00
N PRO A 86 -7.64 -12.28 -2.41
CA PRO A 86 -9.02 -12.51 -1.97
C PRO A 86 -9.19 -12.61 -0.45
N THR A 87 -8.16 -13.06 0.26
CA THR A 87 -8.23 -13.25 1.71
C THR A 87 -7.66 -12.08 2.50
N TRP A 88 -7.19 -11.04 1.81
CA TRP A 88 -6.61 -9.85 2.47
C TRP A 88 -5.43 -10.20 3.39
N LYS A 89 -4.63 -11.18 2.99
CA LYS A 89 -3.44 -11.53 3.77
C LYS A 89 -2.39 -10.42 3.66
N ASP A 90 -1.49 -10.37 4.64
CA ASP A 90 -0.38 -9.41 4.59
C ASP A 90 0.64 -9.86 3.53
N LEU A 91 0.84 -9.04 2.52
CA LEU A 91 1.74 -9.34 1.41
C LEU A 91 3.19 -8.93 1.69
N PHE A 92 3.49 -8.49 2.91
CA PHE A 92 4.81 -7.93 3.21
C PHE A 92 5.93 -8.95 2.95
N GLU A 93 5.72 -10.21 3.28
CA GLU A 93 6.73 -11.24 3.03
C GLU A 93 7.07 -11.38 1.56
N GLU A 94 6.09 -11.15 0.68
CA GLU A 94 6.33 -11.26 -0.77
C GLU A 94 7.22 -10.15 -1.28
N ILE A 95 7.17 -8.97 -0.64
CA ILE A 95 7.87 -7.81 -1.16
C ILE A 95 9.17 -7.49 -0.42
N GLU A 96 9.44 -8.09 0.73
CA GLU A 96 10.60 -7.68 1.53
C GLU A 96 11.91 -7.90 0.79
N ASN A 97 11.94 -8.78 -0.22
CA ASN A 97 13.11 -9.03 -1.03
C ASN A 97 13.08 -8.37 -2.41
N ILE A 98 12.02 -7.64 -2.74
CA ILE A 98 11.85 -7.05 -4.08
C ILE A 98 12.99 -6.10 -4.43
N MET A 99 13.48 -5.33 -3.46
CA MET A 99 14.47 -4.28 -3.68
C MET A 99 15.90 -4.73 -3.43
N ILE A 100 16.11 -6.02 -3.14
CA ILE A 100 17.46 -6.53 -2.81
C ILE A 100 18.28 -6.79 -4.07
N MET A 101 17.65 -7.04 -5.18
CA MET A 101 18.34 -7.36 -6.44
C MET A 101 18.86 -6.15 -7.19
#